data_1e3eacde32b8ecd6ba0decc857e403eb
#
_entry.id   1e3eacde32b8ecd6ba0decc857e403eb
#
_cell.length_a   1.000
_cell.length_b   1.000
_cell.length_c   1.000
_cell.angle_alpha   90.00
_cell.angle_beta   90.00
_cell.angle_gamma   90.00
#
_symmetry.space_group_name_H-M   'P 1'
#
loop_
_entity.id
_entity.type
_entity.pdbx_description
1 polymer ?
#
loop_
_entity_poly.entity_id
_entity_poly.type
_entity_poly.pdbx_seq_one_letter_code
_entity_poly.pdbx_strand_id
1 'polypeptide(L)'
;FALLVDGLAAEREQGITIDVAYRFFATEKRKFIVADTPGHEQYTRNMVTGASTADLAVILVDARQGVLTQTRRHSYLVHLLGIRQIVLAVNKMDLVNYNQAVFDQIVADYGTFATKIGIKDFTPIPISGLAGDNIASKSDATNWYGGTTLIQHLETVEVDTNSAAEKPFRMPVQWVNRPNLDFRGFSGLISSGKISTGDNVRIVPSGRNTTIKSIVTQDGKLSEAVAGQSVTLTFNDEVDCSRGDVVALTESPPASGDRFEATLVWMSEEPLVPRRGYWLKIGTQIVSASIQPPKYQIGINTLEHLAAKTLDLNAIGVCTFSTDKPITFESYADSKTLGGFVLIDKMSNNTVAAGMINFSLRRAHNIHWQAADVDREAHASLKDQQPKVLWFTGLSGSGKSTIANEVEKRLHAMGKHTFLLDGDNVRH
;
A
#
# COMPACT_ATOMS: atom_id res chain seq x y z
N PHE A 1 -8.07 8.98 -34.53
CA PHE A 1 -7.59 9.31 -33.16
C PHE A 1 -7.16 8.05 -32.40
N ALA A 2 -7.94 6.97 -32.39
CA ALA A 2 -7.60 5.70 -31.73
C ALA A 2 -6.20 5.18 -32.15
N LEU A 3 -5.87 5.23 -33.46
CA LEU A 3 -4.57 4.81 -33.99
C LEU A 3 -3.34 5.59 -33.44
N LEU A 4 -3.57 6.77 -32.84
CA LEU A 4 -2.51 7.58 -32.20
C LEU A 4 -2.32 7.25 -30.72
N VAL A 5 -3.32 6.61 -30.10
CA VAL A 5 -3.34 6.31 -28.67
C VAL A 5 -3.05 4.83 -28.43
N ASP A 6 -3.58 3.95 -29.27
CA ASP A 6 -3.44 2.49 -29.16
C ASP A 6 -2.04 2.06 -29.63
N GLY A 7 -1.14 1.87 -28.67
CA GLY A 7 0.27 1.52 -28.92
C GLY A 7 0.47 0.05 -29.32
N LEU A 8 -0.41 -0.84 -28.86
CA LEU A 8 -0.31 -2.28 -29.11
C LEU A 8 -1.04 -2.68 -30.39
N ALA A 9 -0.49 -3.65 -31.12
CA ALA A 9 -1.16 -4.22 -32.29
C ALA A 9 -2.52 -4.83 -31.92
N ALA A 10 -2.60 -5.52 -30.78
CA ALA A 10 -3.83 -6.12 -30.28
C ALA A 10 -4.93 -5.09 -29.94
N GLU A 11 -4.57 -3.91 -29.44
CA GLU A 11 -5.52 -2.81 -29.18
C GLU A 11 -6.16 -2.33 -30.50
N ARG A 12 -5.35 -2.18 -31.54
CA ARG A 12 -5.81 -1.76 -32.87
C ARG A 12 -6.68 -2.80 -33.55
N GLU A 13 -6.37 -4.08 -33.36
CA GLU A 13 -7.14 -5.20 -33.93
C GLU A 13 -8.48 -5.39 -33.21
N GLN A 14 -8.49 -5.27 -31.90
CA GLN A 14 -9.68 -5.49 -31.08
C GLN A 14 -10.52 -4.22 -30.86
N GLY A 15 -9.95 -3.05 -31.12
CA GLY A 15 -10.62 -1.75 -30.90
C GLY A 15 -10.90 -1.45 -29.41
N ILE A 16 -10.07 -1.99 -28.50
CA ILE A 16 -10.18 -1.79 -27.05
C ILE A 16 -8.82 -1.43 -26.47
N THR A 17 -8.79 -0.60 -25.44
CA THR A 17 -7.58 -0.32 -24.64
C THR A 17 -7.24 -1.55 -23.80
N ILE A 18 -6.01 -2.02 -23.87
CA ILE A 18 -5.50 -3.18 -23.12
C ILE A 18 -4.54 -2.75 -22.01
N ASP A 19 -3.59 -1.87 -22.34
CA ASP A 19 -2.57 -1.38 -21.41
C ASP A 19 -2.81 0.09 -21.06
N VAL A 20 -2.07 0.61 -20.07
CA VAL A 20 -2.14 2.01 -19.69
C VAL A 20 -1.32 2.85 -20.64
N ALA A 21 -1.96 3.81 -21.28
CA ALA A 21 -1.29 4.81 -22.13
C ALA A 21 -1.24 6.16 -21.42
N TYR A 22 -0.05 6.76 -21.31
CA TYR A 22 0.12 8.08 -20.74
C TYR A 22 0.24 9.13 -21.83
N ARG A 23 -0.56 10.19 -21.72
CA ARG A 23 -0.54 11.33 -22.64
C ARG A 23 -0.38 12.63 -21.85
N PHE A 24 0.27 13.58 -22.46
CA PHE A 24 0.57 14.86 -21.85
C PHE A 24 -0.07 15.96 -22.66
N PHE A 25 -0.77 16.86 -21.99
CA PHE A 25 -1.21 18.12 -22.56
C PHE A 25 -1.10 19.24 -21.54
N ALA A 26 -1.15 20.47 -22.00
CA ALA A 26 -1.11 21.63 -21.15
C ALA A 26 -2.11 22.68 -21.66
N THR A 27 -2.73 23.38 -20.70
CA THR A 27 -3.39 24.66 -20.93
C THR A 27 -2.50 25.79 -20.40
N GLU A 28 -2.93 27.02 -20.55
CA GLU A 28 -2.19 28.14 -19.95
C GLU A 28 -2.13 28.09 -18.42
N LYS A 29 -3.09 27.39 -17.78
CA LYS A 29 -3.22 27.31 -16.32
C LYS A 29 -2.56 26.09 -15.69
N ARG A 30 -2.58 24.95 -16.40
CA ARG A 30 -2.17 23.67 -15.80
C ARG A 30 -1.62 22.68 -16.84
N LYS A 31 -0.65 21.87 -16.40
CA LYS A 31 -0.16 20.71 -17.15
C LYS A 31 -0.83 19.44 -16.65
N PHE A 32 -1.18 18.56 -17.55
CA PHE A 32 -1.90 17.34 -17.28
C PHE A 32 -1.13 16.11 -17.77
N ILE A 33 -1.18 15.06 -16.98
CA ILE A 33 -0.81 13.71 -17.38
C ILE A 33 -2.10 12.90 -17.37
N VAL A 34 -2.51 12.41 -18.52
CA VAL A 34 -3.69 11.55 -18.67
C VAL A 34 -3.23 10.12 -18.74
N ALA A 35 -3.70 9.29 -17.82
CA ALA A 35 -3.58 7.85 -17.89
C ALA A 35 -4.86 7.31 -18.54
N ASP A 36 -4.78 6.92 -19.81
CA ASP A 36 -5.85 6.19 -20.49
C ASP A 36 -5.79 4.73 -20.05
N THR A 37 -6.88 4.25 -19.45
CA THR A 37 -6.93 2.95 -18.79
C THR A 37 -8.01 2.07 -19.39
N PRO A 38 -7.78 0.74 -19.50
CA PRO A 38 -8.76 -0.16 -20.06
C PRO A 38 -10.05 -0.23 -19.24
N GLY A 39 -11.19 -0.29 -19.94
CA GLY A 39 -12.50 -0.46 -19.34
C GLY A 39 -12.95 -1.93 -19.18
N HIS A 40 -12.26 -2.86 -19.82
CA HIS A 40 -12.62 -4.29 -19.86
C HIS A 40 -12.22 -5.01 -18.57
N GLU A 41 -13.07 -5.93 -18.12
CA GLU A 41 -12.89 -6.68 -16.88
C GLU A 41 -11.54 -7.41 -16.81
N GLN A 42 -11.10 -8.00 -17.90
CA GLN A 42 -9.83 -8.75 -18.00
C GLN A 42 -8.60 -7.89 -17.73
N TYR A 43 -8.70 -6.57 -17.91
CA TYR A 43 -7.59 -5.63 -17.78
C TYR A 43 -7.71 -4.74 -16.54
N THR A 44 -8.49 -5.12 -15.55
CA THR A 44 -8.66 -4.36 -14.29
C THR A 44 -7.33 -4.05 -13.61
N ARG A 45 -6.34 -4.95 -13.69
CA ARG A 45 -4.98 -4.72 -13.17
C ARG A 45 -4.32 -3.47 -13.77
N ASN A 46 -4.49 -3.25 -15.08
CA ASN A 46 -3.92 -2.10 -15.78
C ASN A 46 -4.68 -0.82 -15.39
N MET A 47 -6.00 -0.89 -15.24
CA MET A 47 -6.80 0.21 -14.69
C MET A 47 -6.33 0.60 -13.27
N VAL A 48 -6.12 -0.35 -12.36
CA VAL A 48 -5.60 -0.10 -11.01
C VAL A 48 -4.21 0.55 -11.06
N THR A 49 -3.35 0.10 -11.97
CA THR A 49 -2.01 0.66 -12.17
C THR A 49 -2.07 2.14 -12.56
N GLY A 50 -2.87 2.50 -13.56
CA GLY A 50 -3.04 3.90 -13.97
C GLY A 50 -3.69 4.76 -12.88
N ALA A 51 -4.72 4.23 -12.23
CA ALA A 51 -5.44 4.95 -11.17
C ALA A 51 -4.60 5.16 -9.90
N SER A 52 -3.62 4.29 -9.60
CA SER A 52 -2.84 4.37 -8.35
C SER A 52 -2.05 5.67 -8.18
N THR A 53 -1.75 6.35 -9.27
CA THR A 53 -0.99 7.62 -9.29
C THR A 53 -1.83 8.83 -9.66
N ALA A 54 -3.13 8.66 -9.88
CA ALA A 54 -4.01 9.73 -10.32
C ALA A 54 -4.51 10.57 -9.14
N ASP A 55 -4.64 11.87 -9.37
CA ASP A 55 -5.23 12.84 -8.42
C ASP A 55 -6.73 12.98 -8.62
N LEU A 56 -7.20 12.74 -9.87
CA LEU A 56 -8.58 12.85 -10.28
C LEU A 56 -8.95 11.69 -11.21
N ALA A 57 -10.16 11.19 -11.12
CA ALA A 57 -10.69 10.18 -12.03
C ALA A 57 -11.85 10.72 -12.87
N VAL A 58 -11.81 10.48 -14.18
CA VAL A 58 -12.93 10.70 -15.09
C VAL A 58 -13.59 9.36 -15.37
N ILE A 59 -14.77 9.14 -14.81
CA ILE A 59 -15.57 7.93 -15.02
C ILE A 59 -16.52 8.16 -16.18
N LEU A 60 -16.30 7.43 -17.27
CA LEU A 60 -17.12 7.52 -18.48
C LEU A 60 -18.33 6.59 -18.40
N VAL A 61 -19.51 7.12 -18.72
CA VAL A 61 -20.76 6.36 -18.81
C VAL A 61 -21.41 6.63 -20.19
N ASP A 62 -21.76 5.56 -20.90
CA ASP A 62 -22.53 5.66 -22.16
C ASP A 62 -23.98 6.02 -21.82
N ALA A 63 -24.46 7.17 -22.31
CA ALA A 63 -25.81 7.67 -22.05
C ALA A 63 -26.92 6.69 -22.43
N ARG A 64 -26.67 5.77 -23.39
CA ARG A 64 -27.65 4.76 -23.82
C ARG A 64 -27.77 3.58 -22.84
N GLN A 65 -26.72 3.33 -22.05
CA GLN A 65 -26.62 2.12 -21.20
C GLN A 65 -26.71 2.43 -19.70
N GLY A 66 -26.40 3.66 -19.29
CA GLY A 66 -26.40 4.04 -17.87
C GLY A 66 -25.30 3.41 -17.05
N VAL A 67 -25.52 3.30 -15.76
CA VAL A 67 -24.54 2.80 -14.76
C VAL A 67 -24.46 1.27 -14.77
N LEU A 68 -23.41 0.72 -15.35
CA LEU A 68 -23.15 -0.71 -15.45
C LEU A 68 -22.31 -1.24 -14.27
N THR A 69 -22.22 -2.57 -14.16
CA THR A 69 -21.37 -3.25 -13.16
C THR A 69 -19.91 -2.79 -13.24
N GLN A 70 -19.37 -2.59 -14.44
CA GLN A 70 -18.00 -2.10 -14.63
C GLN A 70 -17.84 -0.65 -14.15
N THR A 71 -18.81 0.22 -14.38
CA THR A 71 -18.83 1.58 -13.83
C THR A 71 -18.73 1.54 -12.30
N ARG A 72 -19.52 0.68 -11.66
CA ARG A 72 -19.51 0.48 -10.20
C ARG A 72 -18.16 -0.05 -9.71
N ARG A 73 -17.59 -1.05 -10.39
CA ARG A 73 -16.28 -1.63 -10.06
C ARG A 73 -15.18 -0.58 -10.14
N HIS A 74 -15.11 0.16 -11.24
CA HIS A 74 -14.10 1.21 -11.43
C HIS A 74 -14.24 2.31 -10.38
N SER A 75 -15.44 2.77 -10.09
CA SER A 75 -15.69 3.78 -9.06
C SER A 75 -15.28 3.28 -7.67
N TYR A 76 -15.57 2.02 -7.36
CA TYR A 76 -15.16 1.42 -6.09
C TYR A 76 -13.63 1.33 -5.97
N LEU A 77 -12.94 0.88 -7.03
CA LEU A 77 -11.47 0.83 -7.07
C LEU A 77 -10.85 2.21 -6.96
N VAL A 78 -11.37 3.20 -7.69
CA VAL A 78 -10.95 4.61 -7.60
C VAL A 78 -11.06 5.13 -6.18
N HIS A 79 -12.19 4.85 -5.52
CA HIS A 79 -12.41 5.22 -4.11
C HIS A 79 -11.42 4.51 -3.16
N LEU A 80 -11.22 3.20 -3.32
CA LEU A 80 -10.23 2.43 -2.54
C LEU A 80 -8.81 2.96 -2.69
N LEU A 81 -8.43 3.38 -3.91
CA LEU A 81 -7.14 3.99 -4.20
C LEU A 81 -7.00 5.42 -3.67
N GLY A 82 -8.04 5.92 -2.99
CA GLY A 82 -8.02 7.21 -2.31
C GLY A 82 -8.07 8.41 -3.27
N ILE A 83 -8.63 8.24 -4.48
CA ILE A 83 -8.92 9.37 -5.38
C ILE A 83 -10.23 10.02 -4.91
N ARG A 84 -10.14 11.30 -4.57
CA ARG A 84 -11.27 12.07 -4.00
C ARG A 84 -12.03 12.86 -5.05
N GLN A 85 -11.34 13.32 -6.10
CA GLN A 85 -11.92 14.11 -7.17
C GLN A 85 -12.43 13.18 -8.27
N ILE A 86 -13.73 13.19 -8.52
CA ILE A 86 -14.38 12.32 -9.50
C ILE A 86 -15.23 13.16 -10.43
N VAL A 87 -15.02 13.00 -11.73
CA VAL A 87 -15.88 13.49 -12.79
C VAL A 87 -16.69 12.32 -13.34
N LEU A 88 -18.00 12.43 -13.33
CA LEU A 88 -18.89 11.51 -14.03
C LEU A 88 -19.17 12.08 -15.41
N ALA A 89 -18.45 11.64 -16.43
CA ALA A 89 -18.64 12.08 -17.79
C ALA A 89 -19.69 11.21 -18.47
N VAL A 90 -20.90 11.72 -18.60
CA VAL A 90 -22.01 11.06 -19.33
C VAL A 90 -21.80 11.31 -20.83
N ASN A 91 -21.20 10.33 -21.48
CA ASN A 91 -20.75 10.43 -22.88
C ASN A 91 -21.81 9.89 -23.84
N LYS A 92 -21.65 10.27 -25.12
CA LYS A 92 -22.55 9.91 -26.23
C LYS A 92 -23.96 10.53 -26.07
N MET A 93 -24.02 11.72 -25.50
CA MET A 93 -25.28 12.48 -25.36
C MET A 93 -25.93 12.79 -26.71
N ASP A 94 -25.14 12.91 -27.78
CA ASP A 94 -25.60 13.02 -29.16
C ASP A 94 -26.48 11.83 -29.58
N LEU A 95 -26.21 10.62 -29.12
CA LEU A 95 -26.97 9.42 -29.46
C LEU A 95 -28.29 9.27 -28.69
N VAL A 96 -28.54 10.12 -27.70
CA VAL A 96 -29.81 10.23 -26.96
C VAL A 96 -30.45 11.62 -27.14
N ASN A 97 -30.10 12.33 -28.23
CA ASN A 97 -30.60 13.64 -28.57
C ASN A 97 -30.46 14.68 -27.45
N TYR A 98 -29.35 14.62 -26.70
CA TYR A 98 -29.02 15.49 -25.55
C TYR A 98 -30.14 15.59 -24.52
N ASN A 99 -30.88 14.50 -24.30
CA ASN A 99 -32.03 14.46 -23.41
C ASN A 99 -31.62 14.65 -21.95
N GLN A 100 -32.08 15.73 -21.33
CA GLN A 100 -31.82 16.06 -19.93
C GLN A 100 -32.30 14.97 -18.97
N ALA A 101 -33.49 14.39 -19.18
CA ALA A 101 -34.01 13.36 -18.27
C ALA A 101 -33.18 12.11 -18.24
N VAL A 102 -32.53 11.73 -19.36
CA VAL A 102 -31.57 10.60 -19.41
C VAL A 102 -30.32 10.93 -18.57
N PHE A 103 -29.80 12.14 -18.71
CA PHE A 103 -28.66 12.59 -17.91
C PHE A 103 -28.99 12.59 -16.42
N ASP A 104 -30.10 13.20 -16.02
CA ASP A 104 -30.52 13.31 -14.62
C ASP A 104 -30.74 11.94 -13.98
N GLN A 105 -31.31 10.98 -14.72
CA GLN A 105 -31.48 9.59 -14.24
C GLN A 105 -30.12 8.91 -13.99
N ILE A 106 -29.15 9.04 -14.91
CA ILE A 106 -27.84 8.46 -14.76
C ILE A 106 -27.09 9.06 -13.56
N VAL A 107 -27.20 10.38 -13.38
CA VAL A 107 -26.60 11.08 -12.24
C VAL A 107 -27.21 10.61 -10.91
N ALA A 108 -28.55 10.44 -10.86
CA ALA A 108 -29.23 9.93 -9.67
C ALA A 108 -28.83 8.49 -9.33
N ASP A 109 -28.79 7.61 -10.35
CA ASP A 109 -28.39 6.21 -10.18
C ASP A 109 -26.93 6.07 -9.70
N TYR A 110 -26.04 6.86 -10.31
CA TYR A 110 -24.65 6.92 -9.90
C TYR A 110 -24.50 7.49 -8.49
N GLY A 111 -25.18 8.57 -8.15
CA GLY A 111 -25.16 9.22 -6.85
C GLY A 111 -25.61 8.29 -5.72
N THR A 112 -26.65 7.47 -5.98
CA THR A 112 -27.12 6.45 -5.03
C THR A 112 -26.02 5.42 -4.74
N PHE A 113 -25.30 4.97 -5.75
CA PHE A 113 -24.18 4.05 -5.60
C PHE A 113 -22.98 4.74 -4.94
N ALA A 114 -22.59 5.93 -5.40
CA ALA A 114 -21.46 6.70 -4.90
C ALA A 114 -21.56 6.96 -3.39
N THR A 115 -22.74 7.34 -2.92
CA THR A 115 -23.01 7.54 -1.49
C THR A 115 -22.77 6.26 -0.66
N LYS A 116 -23.20 5.11 -1.16
CA LYS A 116 -23.02 3.82 -0.47
C LYS A 116 -21.56 3.43 -0.31
N ILE A 117 -20.68 3.81 -1.24
CA ILE A 117 -19.23 3.52 -1.17
C ILE A 117 -18.43 4.62 -0.50
N GLY A 118 -19.08 5.70 -0.04
CA GLY A 118 -18.43 6.80 0.66
C GLY A 118 -17.85 7.92 -0.21
N ILE A 119 -18.18 7.94 -1.51
CA ILE A 119 -17.89 9.07 -2.39
C ILE A 119 -18.90 10.16 -2.02
N LYS A 120 -18.39 11.28 -1.47
CA LYS A 120 -19.23 12.40 -1.00
C LYS A 120 -19.68 13.30 -2.14
N ASP A 121 -18.71 13.59 -3.04
CA ASP A 121 -18.91 14.55 -4.12
C ASP A 121 -18.36 14.00 -5.43
N PHE A 122 -19.06 14.30 -6.51
CA PHE A 122 -18.61 14.07 -7.87
C PHE A 122 -19.21 15.14 -8.79
N THR A 123 -18.54 15.44 -9.91
CA THR A 123 -18.99 16.44 -10.87
C THR A 123 -19.57 15.75 -12.11
N PRO A 124 -20.89 15.76 -12.33
CA PRO A 124 -21.48 15.19 -13.53
C PRO A 124 -21.36 16.18 -14.70
N ILE A 125 -20.91 15.71 -15.86
CA ILE A 125 -20.78 16.51 -17.08
C ILE A 125 -21.38 15.73 -18.25
N PRO A 126 -22.39 16.26 -18.95
CA PRO A 126 -22.93 15.68 -20.18
C PRO A 126 -21.97 16.01 -21.33
N ILE A 127 -21.42 15.00 -22.00
CA ILE A 127 -20.44 15.20 -23.09
C ILE A 127 -20.83 14.41 -24.34
N SER A 128 -20.35 14.88 -25.49
CA SER A 128 -20.18 14.05 -26.69
C SER A 128 -18.69 14.05 -27.09
N GLY A 129 -18.03 12.91 -26.90
CA GLY A 129 -16.63 12.75 -27.28
C GLY A 129 -16.44 12.85 -28.80
N LEU A 130 -17.47 12.55 -29.60
CA LEU A 130 -17.44 12.64 -31.06
C LEU A 130 -17.61 14.09 -31.56
N ALA A 131 -18.61 14.81 -31.00
CA ALA A 131 -18.91 16.17 -31.40
C ALA A 131 -18.08 17.23 -30.68
N GLY A 132 -17.46 16.88 -29.54
CA GLY A 132 -16.65 17.78 -28.71
C GLY A 132 -17.48 18.58 -27.70
N ASP A 133 -18.78 18.29 -27.54
CA ASP A 133 -19.70 19.01 -26.69
C ASP A 133 -19.30 18.92 -25.21
N ASN A 134 -19.23 20.07 -24.54
CA ASN A 134 -18.87 20.26 -23.15
C ASN A 134 -17.46 19.69 -22.76
N ILE A 135 -16.61 19.46 -23.73
CA ILE A 135 -15.22 19.11 -23.49
C ILE A 135 -14.37 20.36 -23.28
N ALA A 136 -14.15 21.15 -24.33
CA ALA A 136 -13.40 22.40 -24.25
C ALA A 136 -14.31 23.63 -24.19
N SER A 137 -15.43 23.62 -24.93
CA SER A 137 -16.43 24.67 -24.97
C SER A 137 -17.83 24.15 -24.61
N LYS A 138 -18.68 25.03 -24.11
CA LYS A 138 -20.08 24.68 -23.83
C LYS A 138 -20.82 24.38 -25.13
N SER A 139 -21.75 23.45 -25.05
CA SER A 139 -22.60 23.06 -26.18
C SER A 139 -23.96 23.76 -26.14
N ASP A 140 -24.40 24.29 -27.28
CA ASP A 140 -25.72 24.81 -27.42
C ASP A 140 -26.81 23.72 -27.37
N ALA A 141 -26.45 22.47 -27.69
CA ALA A 141 -27.37 21.33 -27.62
C ALA A 141 -27.71 20.92 -26.17
N THR A 142 -26.91 21.36 -25.19
CA THR A 142 -27.11 21.13 -23.75
C THR A 142 -27.33 22.42 -22.99
N ASN A 143 -28.16 23.33 -23.51
CA ASN A 143 -28.45 24.66 -22.91
C ASN A 143 -29.04 24.56 -21.50
N TRP A 144 -29.62 23.42 -21.12
CA TRP A 144 -30.11 23.10 -19.78
C TRP A 144 -28.99 22.82 -18.78
N TYR A 145 -27.74 22.55 -19.25
CA TYR A 145 -26.61 22.27 -18.40
C TYR A 145 -25.89 23.57 -17.98
N GLY A 146 -26.05 23.93 -16.72
CA GLY A 146 -25.45 25.16 -16.17
C GLY A 146 -23.99 24.98 -15.66
N GLY A 147 -23.45 23.76 -15.66
CA GLY A 147 -22.12 23.46 -15.11
C GLY A 147 -20.93 23.87 -15.98
N THR A 148 -19.77 23.47 -15.59
CA THR A 148 -18.49 23.72 -16.28
C THR A 148 -18.24 22.70 -17.38
N THR A 149 -17.39 23.03 -18.37
CA THR A 149 -16.87 22.05 -19.32
C THR A 149 -15.84 21.17 -18.64
N LEU A 150 -15.49 20.03 -19.26
CA LEU A 150 -14.50 19.11 -18.72
C LEU A 150 -13.15 19.82 -18.51
N ILE A 151 -12.65 20.55 -19.50
CA ILE A 151 -11.39 21.28 -19.42
C ILE A 151 -11.44 22.35 -18.33
N GLN A 152 -12.50 23.14 -18.26
CA GLN A 152 -12.67 24.15 -17.21
C GLN A 152 -12.65 23.54 -15.81
N HIS A 153 -13.31 22.39 -15.62
CA HIS A 153 -13.29 21.67 -14.35
C HIS A 153 -11.86 21.20 -14.02
N LEU A 154 -11.18 20.56 -14.96
CA LEU A 154 -9.81 20.09 -14.78
C LEU A 154 -8.82 21.21 -14.44
N GLU A 155 -9.01 22.41 -15.00
CA GLU A 155 -8.19 23.59 -14.73
C GLU A 155 -8.41 24.19 -13.33
N THR A 156 -9.61 24.05 -12.78
CA THR A 156 -10.03 24.75 -11.56
C THR A 156 -10.13 23.86 -10.33
N VAL A 157 -10.26 22.54 -10.53
CA VAL A 157 -10.37 21.59 -9.43
C VAL A 157 -9.13 21.65 -8.53
N GLU A 158 -9.36 21.74 -7.24
CA GLU A 158 -8.28 21.69 -6.25
C GLU A 158 -7.86 20.23 -6.05
N VAL A 159 -6.59 19.94 -6.36
CA VAL A 159 -5.96 18.68 -6.01
C VAL A 159 -5.10 18.92 -4.78
N ASP A 160 -5.23 18.05 -3.80
CA ASP A 160 -4.60 18.17 -2.48
C ASP A 160 -3.10 17.89 -2.55
N THR A 161 -2.34 18.84 -3.10
CA THR A 161 -0.87 18.76 -3.22
C THR A 161 -0.14 19.18 -1.94
N ASN A 162 -0.77 19.94 -1.06
CA ASN A 162 -0.15 20.50 0.13
C ASN A 162 -0.31 19.66 1.40
N SER A 163 -1.30 18.76 1.45
CA SER A 163 -1.55 17.94 2.64
C SER A 163 -0.39 17.00 2.98
N ALA A 164 0.42 16.61 2.01
CA ALA A 164 1.58 15.76 2.25
C ALA A 164 2.65 16.44 3.11
N ALA A 165 2.85 17.76 2.99
CA ALA A 165 3.86 18.50 3.75
C ALA A 165 3.44 18.73 5.22
N GLU A 166 2.15 18.71 5.52
CA GLU A 166 1.61 18.89 6.88
C GLU A 166 1.57 17.59 7.69
N LYS A 167 1.73 16.44 7.03
CA LYS A 167 1.78 15.13 7.67
C LYS A 167 3.11 14.91 8.41
N PRO A 168 3.18 13.92 9.31
CA PRO A 168 4.44 13.53 9.93
C PRO A 168 5.50 13.15 8.88
N PHE A 169 6.76 13.49 9.15
CA PHE A 169 7.87 13.22 8.23
C PHE A 169 8.07 11.71 8.03
N ARG A 170 8.17 11.31 6.75
CA ARG A 170 8.47 9.95 6.30
C ARG A 170 9.38 9.98 5.10
N MET A 171 10.48 9.25 5.20
CA MET A 171 11.39 9.02 4.08
C MET A 171 11.78 7.54 4.03
N PRO A 172 11.17 6.75 3.14
CA PRO A 172 11.66 5.40 2.86
C PRO A 172 13.05 5.44 2.23
N VAL A 173 13.99 4.69 2.79
CA VAL A 173 15.36 4.62 2.28
C VAL A 173 15.38 3.78 1.01
N GLN A 174 15.78 4.39 -0.10
CA GLN A 174 15.87 3.76 -1.41
C GLN A 174 17.28 3.27 -1.70
N TRP A 175 18.27 3.99 -1.22
CA TRP A 175 19.67 3.67 -1.47
C TRP A 175 20.56 4.18 -0.35
N VAL A 176 21.59 3.37 0.00
CA VAL A 176 22.65 3.76 0.92
C VAL A 176 23.87 4.14 0.10
N ASN A 177 24.25 5.41 0.12
CA ASN A 177 25.35 5.95 -0.63
C ASN A 177 26.60 6.07 0.25
N ARG A 178 27.69 5.40 -0.14
CA ARG A 178 28.97 5.45 0.55
C ARG A 178 30.12 5.56 -0.48
N PRO A 179 30.30 6.73 -1.10
CA PRO A 179 31.34 6.91 -2.12
C PRO A 179 32.76 6.86 -1.57
N ASN A 180 32.96 7.15 -0.28
CA ASN A 180 34.22 7.11 0.45
C ASN A 180 33.99 6.79 1.93
N LEU A 181 35.08 6.72 2.72
CA LEU A 181 35.02 6.36 4.15
C LEU A 181 34.39 7.47 5.02
N ASP A 182 34.44 8.74 4.58
CA ASP A 182 34.00 9.88 5.35
C ASP A 182 32.51 10.24 5.09
N PHE A 183 31.89 9.65 4.09
CA PHE A 183 30.49 9.92 3.72
C PHE A 183 29.66 8.65 3.75
N ARG A 184 28.61 8.66 4.56
CA ARG A 184 27.52 7.68 4.55
C ARG A 184 26.20 8.42 4.47
N GLY A 185 25.53 8.33 3.33
CA GLY A 185 24.26 8.99 3.05
C GLY A 185 23.14 7.99 2.80
N PHE A 186 21.93 8.35 3.17
CA PHE A 186 20.71 7.57 3.02
C PHE A 186 19.78 8.34 2.10
N SER A 187 19.64 7.86 0.88
CA SER A 187 18.90 8.54 -0.18
C SER A 187 17.48 8.03 -0.28
N GLY A 188 16.54 8.94 -0.46
CA GLY A 188 15.13 8.62 -0.64
C GLY A 188 14.29 9.81 -1.05
N LEU A 189 13.05 9.53 -1.45
CA LEU A 189 12.03 10.54 -1.65
C LEU A 189 11.31 10.78 -0.31
N ILE A 190 11.20 12.03 0.09
CA ILE A 190 10.35 12.40 1.23
C ILE A 190 8.90 12.19 0.83
N SER A 191 8.25 11.19 1.42
CA SER A 191 6.86 10.85 1.08
C SER A 191 5.84 11.71 1.82
N SER A 192 6.20 12.25 2.98
CA SER A 192 5.38 13.18 3.75
C SER A 192 6.20 14.01 4.74
N GLY A 193 5.62 15.12 5.18
CA GLY A 193 6.18 15.99 6.18
C GLY A 193 7.38 16.83 5.70
N LYS A 194 8.12 17.33 6.67
CA LYS A 194 9.34 18.10 6.48
C LYS A 194 10.40 17.66 7.46
N ILE A 195 11.66 17.92 7.12
CA ILE A 195 12.83 17.59 7.93
C ILE A 195 13.86 18.71 7.86
N SER A 196 14.45 19.04 8.99
CA SER A 196 15.50 20.04 9.11
C SER A 196 16.80 19.45 9.65
N THR A 197 17.90 20.09 9.37
CA THR A 197 19.19 19.75 9.98
C THR A 197 19.10 19.91 11.51
N GLY A 198 19.52 18.90 12.26
CA GLY A 198 19.45 18.86 13.73
C GLY A 198 18.21 18.16 14.28
N ASP A 199 17.23 17.82 13.45
CA ASP A 199 16.03 17.09 13.89
C ASP A 199 16.37 15.69 14.40
N ASN A 200 15.65 15.27 15.46
CA ASN A 200 15.74 13.92 16.02
C ASN A 200 14.90 12.95 15.19
N VAL A 201 15.54 11.92 14.70
CA VAL A 201 14.90 10.91 13.87
C VAL A 201 15.07 9.50 14.45
N ARG A 202 14.15 8.65 14.07
CA ARG A 202 14.14 7.21 14.37
C ARG A 202 14.18 6.41 13.08
N ILE A 203 15.03 5.41 13.04
CA ILE A 203 15.10 4.41 11.97
C ILE A 203 14.13 3.28 12.32
N VAL A 204 13.17 3.01 11.46
CA VAL A 204 12.15 1.97 11.66
C VAL A 204 12.34 0.88 10.59
N PRO A 205 12.40 -0.42 10.95
CA PRO A 205 11.91 -1.02 12.21
C PRO A 205 12.93 -1.15 13.35
N SER A 206 14.21 -0.83 13.15
CA SER A 206 15.25 -1.06 14.17
C SER A 206 15.04 -0.29 15.48
N GLY A 207 14.31 0.82 15.43
CA GLY A 207 14.03 1.68 16.60
C GLY A 207 15.21 2.56 17.02
N ARG A 208 16.32 2.58 16.27
CA ARG A 208 17.51 3.40 16.57
C ARG A 208 17.20 4.88 16.37
N ASN A 209 17.56 5.70 17.35
CA ASN A 209 17.45 7.16 17.28
C ASN A 209 18.79 7.78 16.88
N THR A 210 18.74 8.86 16.13
CA THR A 210 19.88 9.68 15.77
C THR A 210 19.40 11.09 15.40
N THR A 211 20.31 11.98 14.99
CA THR A 211 19.99 13.34 14.53
C THR A 211 20.46 13.56 13.10
N ILE A 212 19.76 14.41 12.37
CA ILE A 212 20.12 14.79 11.00
C ILE A 212 21.38 15.68 11.04
N LYS A 213 22.46 15.21 10.44
CA LYS A 213 23.71 16.00 10.30
C LYS A 213 23.64 16.93 9.10
N SER A 214 23.18 16.46 7.95
CA SER A 214 22.99 17.27 6.76
C SER A 214 21.97 16.69 5.80
N ILE A 215 21.35 17.54 5.01
CA ILE A 215 20.44 17.22 3.92
C ILE A 215 21.15 17.61 2.62
N VAL A 216 21.40 16.64 1.75
CA VAL A 216 22.19 16.83 0.52
C VAL A 216 21.32 16.54 -0.70
N THR A 217 21.40 17.44 -1.67
CA THR A 217 20.80 17.29 -3.00
C THR A 217 21.88 17.41 -4.08
N GLN A 218 21.50 17.29 -5.33
CA GLN A 218 22.41 17.51 -6.46
C GLN A 218 22.93 18.97 -6.48
N ASP A 219 22.09 19.92 -6.06
CA ASP A 219 22.39 21.37 -6.08
C ASP A 219 23.11 21.85 -4.82
N GLY A 220 23.36 20.94 -3.86
CA GLY A 220 24.09 21.28 -2.62
C GLY A 220 23.38 20.86 -1.34
N LYS A 221 23.71 21.50 -0.23
CA LYS A 221 23.14 21.24 1.09
C LYS A 221 21.94 22.15 1.35
N LEU A 222 20.90 21.57 1.93
CA LEU A 222 19.70 22.27 2.38
C LEU A 222 19.67 22.35 3.91
N SER A 223 19.05 23.40 4.46
CA SER A 223 18.71 23.48 5.89
C SER A 223 17.43 22.71 6.23
N GLU A 224 16.48 22.69 5.28
CA GLU A 224 15.19 22.03 5.39
C GLU A 224 14.81 21.37 4.04
N ALA A 225 14.08 20.24 4.09
CA ALA A 225 13.49 19.61 2.92
C ALA A 225 12.07 19.14 3.24
N VAL A 226 11.21 19.12 2.21
CA VAL A 226 9.78 18.84 2.33
C VAL A 226 9.33 17.68 1.44
N ALA A 227 8.12 17.19 1.68
CA ALA A 227 7.49 16.15 0.88
C ALA A 227 7.60 16.42 -0.63
N GLY A 228 7.87 15.36 -1.41
CA GLY A 228 8.11 15.45 -2.86
C GLY A 228 9.56 15.67 -3.27
N GLN A 229 10.45 16.01 -2.34
CA GLN A 229 11.87 16.19 -2.64
C GLN A 229 12.65 14.87 -2.47
N SER A 230 13.52 14.59 -3.44
CA SER A 230 14.50 13.51 -3.35
C SER A 230 15.78 14.04 -2.71
N VAL A 231 16.16 13.48 -1.57
CA VAL A 231 17.30 13.95 -0.78
C VAL A 231 18.17 12.80 -0.30
N THR A 232 19.39 13.13 0.11
CA THR A 232 20.29 12.24 0.84
C THR A 232 20.49 12.79 2.25
N LEU A 233 20.07 12.04 3.25
CA LEU A 233 20.27 12.38 4.66
C LEU A 233 21.59 11.77 5.16
N THR A 234 22.32 12.52 5.96
CA THR A 234 23.45 12.01 6.75
C THR A 234 23.14 12.17 8.23
N PHE A 235 23.63 11.28 9.06
CA PHE A 235 23.38 11.26 10.49
C PHE A 235 24.63 11.64 11.29
N ASN A 236 24.43 12.13 12.53
CA ASN A 236 25.53 12.42 13.44
C ASN A 236 26.18 11.14 13.99
N ASP A 237 25.37 10.11 14.22
CA ASP A 237 25.81 8.84 14.77
C ASP A 237 25.94 7.76 13.66
N GLU A 238 26.80 6.79 13.86
CA GLU A 238 26.80 5.59 13.04
C GLU A 238 25.64 4.67 13.46
N VAL A 239 24.54 4.77 12.73
CA VAL A 239 23.37 3.92 12.93
C VAL A 239 23.23 2.91 11.81
N ASP A 240 22.72 1.74 12.16
CA ASP A 240 22.37 0.73 11.17
C ASP A 240 21.05 1.13 10.51
N CYS A 241 21.15 1.49 9.24
CA CYS A 241 20.05 1.89 8.39
C CYS A 241 20.32 1.36 6.97
N SER A 242 19.32 0.74 6.37
CA SER A 242 19.43 0.03 5.11
C SER A 242 18.32 0.39 4.15
N ARG A 243 18.45 -0.01 2.88
CA ARG A 243 17.36 0.08 1.91
C ARG A 243 16.14 -0.67 2.45
N GLY A 244 15.00 0.01 2.45
CA GLY A 244 13.74 -0.52 2.95
C GLY A 244 13.38 -0.04 4.35
N ASP A 245 14.33 0.49 5.13
CA ASP A 245 14.01 1.16 6.37
C ASP A 245 13.32 2.50 6.10
N VAL A 246 12.65 3.02 7.11
CA VAL A 246 11.99 4.33 7.05
C VAL A 246 12.61 5.25 8.08
N VAL A 247 13.04 6.43 7.64
CA VAL A 247 13.44 7.52 8.53
C VAL A 247 12.21 8.33 8.88
N ALA A 248 11.92 8.49 10.17
CA ALA A 248 10.77 9.23 10.68
C ALA A 248 11.18 10.11 11.86
N LEU A 249 10.42 11.15 12.16
CA LEU A 249 10.62 11.91 13.39
C LEU A 249 10.42 11.02 14.62
N THR A 250 11.24 11.20 15.65
CA THR A 250 11.20 10.39 16.89
C THR A 250 9.85 10.47 17.59
N GLU A 251 9.17 11.60 17.50
CA GLU A 251 7.90 11.88 18.18
C GLU A 251 6.71 11.17 17.55
N SER A 252 6.78 10.84 16.27
CA SER A 252 5.67 10.25 15.52
C SER A 252 6.12 9.12 14.58
N PRO A 253 6.69 8.02 15.09
CA PRO A 253 7.15 6.93 14.25
C PRO A 253 5.97 6.18 13.62
N PRO A 254 6.12 5.65 12.38
CA PRO A 254 5.13 4.77 11.78
C PRO A 254 5.05 3.44 12.53
N ALA A 255 3.99 2.68 12.27
CA ALA A 255 3.85 1.34 12.83
C ALA A 255 4.91 0.38 12.24
N SER A 256 5.34 -0.57 13.06
CA SER A 256 6.16 -1.71 12.62
C SER A 256 5.58 -2.99 13.16
N GLY A 257 5.51 -4.02 12.34
CA GLY A 257 4.98 -5.32 12.73
C GLY A 257 5.04 -6.35 11.62
N ASP A 258 4.76 -7.58 12.00
CA ASP A 258 4.75 -8.75 11.12
C ASP A 258 3.33 -9.25 10.80
N ARG A 259 2.29 -8.58 11.35
CA ARG A 259 0.89 -8.94 11.14
C ARG A 259 0.02 -7.71 10.94
N PHE A 260 -0.81 -7.75 9.91
CA PHE A 260 -1.73 -6.66 9.59
C PHE A 260 -2.95 -7.18 8.81
N GLU A 261 -3.98 -6.36 8.76
CA GLU A 261 -5.14 -6.53 7.90
C GLU A 261 -4.99 -5.65 6.68
N ALA A 262 -5.38 -6.16 5.51
CA ALA A 262 -5.39 -5.38 4.29
C ALA A 262 -6.56 -5.74 3.39
N THR A 263 -6.99 -4.77 2.60
CA THR A 263 -7.90 -4.97 1.47
C THR A 263 -7.06 -5.34 0.25
N LEU A 264 -7.43 -6.42 -0.43
CA LEU A 264 -6.78 -6.90 -1.64
C LEU A 264 -7.68 -6.72 -2.85
N VAL A 265 -7.07 -6.36 -3.96
CA VAL A 265 -7.60 -6.53 -5.31
C VAL A 265 -6.83 -7.67 -5.97
N TRP A 266 -7.49 -8.80 -6.20
CA TRP A 266 -6.85 -9.96 -6.80
C TRP A 266 -6.82 -9.81 -8.32
N MET A 267 -5.67 -10.02 -8.94
CA MET A 267 -5.38 -9.68 -10.35
C MET A 267 -4.92 -10.89 -11.18
N SER A 268 -4.82 -12.06 -10.56
CA SER A 268 -4.42 -13.29 -11.26
C SER A 268 -5.65 -14.07 -11.72
N GLU A 269 -5.54 -14.75 -12.86
CA GLU A 269 -6.53 -15.71 -13.32
C GLU A 269 -6.60 -16.93 -12.38
N GLU A 270 -5.44 -17.31 -11.81
CA GLU A 270 -5.42 -18.34 -10.77
C GLU A 270 -5.93 -17.75 -9.45
N PRO A 271 -6.90 -18.43 -8.78
CA PRO A 271 -7.44 -17.97 -7.50
C PRO A 271 -6.37 -17.87 -6.41
N LEU A 272 -6.60 -17.00 -5.43
CA LEU A 272 -5.78 -16.90 -4.23
C LEU A 272 -5.70 -18.28 -3.53
N VAL A 273 -4.51 -18.76 -3.29
CA VAL A 273 -4.26 -19.95 -2.47
C VAL A 273 -3.91 -19.51 -1.05
N PRO A 274 -4.82 -19.63 -0.08
CA PRO A 274 -4.56 -19.25 1.31
C PRO A 274 -3.39 -20.02 1.91
N ARG A 275 -2.63 -19.38 2.78
CA ARG A 275 -1.44 -19.90 3.47
C ARG A 275 -0.24 -20.22 2.58
N ARG A 276 -0.36 -20.09 1.26
CA ARG A 276 0.77 -20.11 0.34
C ARG A 276 1.65 -18.89 0.59
N GLY A 277 2.97 -19.05 0.42
CA GLY A 277 3.92 -17.95 0.53
C GLY A 277 3.98 -17.11 -0.75
N TYR A 278 3.83 -15.80 -0.61
CA TYR A 278 4.01 -14.81 -1.67
C TYR A 278 5.16 -13.87 -1.32
N TRP A 279 5.75 -13.23 -2.31
CA TRP A 279 6.54 -12.03 -2.05
C TRP A 279 5.62 -10.85 -1.88
N LEU A 280 5.79 -10.12 -0.79
CA LEU A 280 5.12 -8.83 -0.55
C LEU A 280 6.15 -7.72 -0.76
N LYS A 281 5.87 -6.82 -1.70
CA LYS A 281 6.70 -5.64 -1.96
C LYS A 281 5.96 -4.39 -1.51
N ILE A 282 6.53 -3.70 -0.51
CA ILE A 282 6.05 -2.43 0.03
C ILE A 282 7.19 -1.42 -0.04
N GLY A 283 6.99 -0.32 -0.78
CA GLY A 283 8.08 0.61 -1.05
C GLY A 283 9.30 -0.09 -1.64
N THR A 284 10.41 -0.04 -0.94
CA THR A 284 11.69 -0.68 -1.34
C THR A 284 11.96 -2.01 -0.63
N GLN A 285 11.08 -2.43 0.30
CA GLN A 285 11.17 -3.72 0.98
C GLN A 285 10.50 -4.84 0.18
N ILE A 286 11.12 -6.03 0.23
CA ILE A 286 10.51 -7.27 -0.22
C ILE A 286 10.64 -8.28 0.93
N VAL A 287 9.51 -8.85 1.32
CA VAL A 287 9.42 -9.84 2.40
C VAL A 287 8.58 -11.04 1.97
N SER A 288 8.79 -12.18 2.59
CA SER A 288 7.89 -13.32 2.41
C SER A 288 6.63 -13.10 3.25
N ALA A 289 5.47 -13.25 2.64
CA ALA A 289 4.19 -13.11 3.31
C ALA A 289 3.32 -14.34 3.10
N SER A 290 2.56 -14.71 4.11
CA SER A 290 1.45 -15.65 4.01
C SER A 290 0.13 -14.95 4.27
N ILE A 291 -0.92 -15.40 3.58
CA ILE A 291 -2.24 -14.79 3.59
C ILE A 291 -3.22 -15.80 4.19
N GLN A 292 -3.95 -15.40 5.23
CA GLN A 292 -5.03 -16.23 5.76
C GLN A 292 -6.22 -16.23 4.78
N PRO A 293 -7.14 -17.21 4.85
CA PRO A 293 -8.37 -17.15 4.07
C PRO A 293 -9.03 -15.78 4.20
N PRO A 294 -9.66 -15.26 3.12
CA PRO A 294 -10.35 -13.98 3.18
C PRO A 294 -11.37 -13.96 4.33
N LYS A 295 -11.42 -12.87 5.07
CA LYS A 295 -12.47 -12.66 6.07
C LYS A 295 -13.83 -12.53 5.38
N TYR A 296 -13.84 -11.83 4.27
CA TYR A 296 -14.97 -11.68 3.35
C TYR A 296 -14.49 -11.14 2.00
N GLN A 297 -15.29 -11.33 1.00
CA GLN A 297 -15.19 -10.67 -0.31
C GLN A 297 -16.28 -9.61 -0.42
N ILE A 298 -16.01 -8.54 -1.16
CA ILE A 298 -16.96 -7.44 -1.38
C ILE A 298 -17.73 -7.70 -2.68
N GLY A 299 -19.04 -7.80 -2.58
CA GLY A 299 -19.93 -7.86 -3.73
C GLY A 299 -20.05 -6.49 -4.40
N ILE A 300 -19.51 -6.32 -5.61
CA ILE A 300 -19.44 -5.02 -6.28
C ILE A 300 -20.81 -4.37 -6.54
N ASN A 301 -21.84 -5.19 -6.79
CA ASN A 301 -23.16 -4.67 -7.08
C ASN A 301 -23.99 -4.36 -5.84
N THR A 302 -23.82 -5.16 -4.77
CA THR A 302 -24.59 -5.05 -3.53
C THR A 302 -23.82 -4.33 -2.42
N LEU A 303 -22.48 -4.32 -2.50
CA LEU A 303 -21.53 -3.86 -1.48
C LEU A 303 -21.58 -4.69 -0.19
N GLU A 304 -22.18 -5.87 -0.24
CA GLU A 304 -22.28 -6.79 0.90
C GLU A 304 -20.97 -7.54 1.11
N HIS A 305 -20.75 -7.91 2.36
CA HIS A 305 -19.65 -8.81 2.74
C HIS A 305 -20.06 -10.25 2.47
N LEU A 306 -19.48 -10.84 1.45
CA LEU A 306 -19.74 -12.20 1.03
C LEU A 306 -18.71 -13.15 1.65
N ALA A 307 -19.16 -14.28 2.20
CA ALA A 307 -18.25 -15.31 2.67
C ALA A 307 -17.44 -15.89 1.51
N ALA A 308 -16.12 -15.91 1.64
CA ALA A 308 -15.21 -16.41 0.62
C ALA A 308 -14.09 -17.25 1.23
N LYS A 309 -13.70 -18.33 0.57
CA LYS A 309 -12.55 -19.15 0.95
C LYS A 309 -11.30 -18.76 0.17
N THR A 310 -11.48 -18.13 -0.96
CA THR A 310 -10.46 -17.68 -1.90
C THR A 310 -10.89 -16.37 -2.55
N LEU A 311 -10.04 -15.78 -3.39
CA LEU A 311 -10.37 -14.62 -4.23
C LEU A 311 -10.08 -14.99 -5.68
N ASP A 312 -11.08 -14.86 -6.53
CA ASP A 312 -10.95 -15.03 -7.97
C ASP A 312 -10.52 -13.73 -8.65
N LEU A 313 -10.24 -13.78 -9.95
CA LEU A 313 -9.85 -12.61 -10.74
C LEU A 313 -10.80 -11.43 -10.50
N ASN A 314 -10.23 -10.25 -10.24
CA ASN A 314 -10.93 -9.00 -9.94
C ASN A 314 -11.76 -8.98 -8.64
N ALA A 315 -11.67 -10.03 -7.84
CA ALA A 315 -12.30 -10.02 -6.53
C ALA A 315 -11.58 -9.03 -5.60
N ILE A 316 -12.39 -8.36 -4.79
CA ILE A 316 -11.90 -7.45 -3.74
C ILE A 316 -12.25 -8.10 -2.40
N GLY A 317 -11.25 -8.34 -1.57
CA GLY A 317 -11.46 -9.02 -0.30
C GLY A 317 -10.57 -8.49 0.81
N VAL A 318 -10.96 -8.74 2.04
CA VAL A 318 -10.20 -8.36 3.23
C VAL A 318 -9.52 -9.59 3.80
N CYS A 319 -8.20 -9.51 3.96
CA CYS A 319 -7.36 -10.62 4.39
C CYS A 319 -6.43 -10.23 5.54
N THR A 320 -6.05 -11.22 6.34
CA THR A 320 -5.00 -11.09 7.35
C THR A 320 -3.68 -11.60 6.78
N PHE A 321 -2.64 -10.84 7.00
CA PHE A 321 -1.26 -11.10 6.56
C PHE A 321 -0.35 -11.44 7.72
N SER A 322 0.62 -12.31 7.45
CA SER A 322 1.78 -12.52 8.30
C SER A 322 3.04 -12.52 7.45
N THR A 323 4.06 -11.76 7.86
CA THR A 323 5.36 -11.66 7.17
C THR A 323 6.46 -12.38 7.96
N ASP A 324 7.52 -12.80 7.26
CA ASP A 324 8.67 -13.49 7.85
C ASP A 324 9.54 -12.58 8.73
N LYS A 325 9.42 -11.28 8.55
CA LYS A 325 10.08 -10.23 9.36
C LYS A 325 9.19 -9.01 9.48
N PRO A 326 9.35 -8.19 10.52
CA PRO A 326 8.60 -6.94 10.66
C PRO A 326 8.84 -6.01 9.47
N ILE A 327 7.77 -5.40 8.98
CA ILE A 327 7.79 -4.32 7.99
C ILE A 327 7.34 -3.00 8.65
N THR A 328 7.77 -1.89 8.08
CA THR A 328 7.31 -0.56 8.47
C THR A 328 6.17 -0.16 7.56
N PHE A 329 5.04 0.25 8.16
CA PHE A 329 3.85 0.61 7.40
C PHE A 329 2.94 1.59 8.13
N GLU A 330 2.04 2.19 7.39
CA GLU A 330 0.90 2.99 7.87
C GLU A 330 -0.39 2.48 7.23
N SER A 331 -1.56 2.96 7.67
CA SER A 331 -2.78 2.68 6.92
C SER A 331 -2.69 3.32 5.53
N TYR A 332 -3.28 2.69 4.53
CA TYR A 332 -3.29 3.24 3.18
C TYR A 332 -4.04 4.59 3.10
N ALA A 333 -5.00 4.78 3.98
CA ALA A 333 -5.74 6.04 4.09
C ALA A 333 -4.86 7.20 4.57
N ASP A 334 -3.87 6.92 5.42
CA ASP A 334 -2.94 7.93 5.94
C ASP A 334 -1.75 8.14 5.01
N SER A 335 -1.21 7.05 4.44
CA SER A 335 -0.03 7.07 3.59
C SER A 335 -0.13 6.04 2.47
N LYS A 336 -0.33 6.49 1.23
CA LYS A 336 -0.32 5.58 0.06
C LYS A 336 1.05 4.88 -0.09
N THR A 337 2.15 5.58 0.20
CA THR A 337 3.52 5.07 0.05
C THR A 337 3.86 3.97 1.05
N LEU A 338 3.43 4.12 2.31
CA LEU A 338 3.71 3.14 3.37
C LEU A 338 2.55 2.18 3.63
N GLY A 339 1.39 2.38 2.99
CA GLY A 339 0.21 1.54 3.16
C GLY A 339 -0.12 0.68 1.93
N GLY A 340 0.44 1.02 0.76
CA GLY A 340 0.23 0.30 -0.49
C GLY A 340 1.31 -0.76 -0.73
N PHE A 341 0.92 -1.95 -1.16
CA PHE A 341 1.85 -3.02 -1.51
C PHE A 341 1.36 -3.84 -2.70
N VAL A 342 2.25 -4.60 -3.31
CA VAL A 342 1.90 -5.61 -4.30
C VAL A 342 2.32 -7.00 -3.82
N LEU A 343 1.56 -8.01 -4.24
CA LEU A 343 1.91 -9.41 -4.06
C LEU A 343 2.44 -9.98 -5.36
N ILE A 344 3.51 -10.75 -5.23
CA ILE A 344 4.18 -11.41 -6.34
C ILE A 344 4.20 -12.91 -6.02
N ASP A 345 3.73 -13.71 -6.97
CA ASP A 345 3.81 -15.16 -6.85
C ASP A 345 5.27 -15.61 -6.94
N LYS A 346 5.68 -16.49 -6.01
CA LYS A 346 7.08 -16.93 -5.90
C LYS A 346 7.51 -17.87 -7.02
N MET A 347 6.57 -18.50 -7.71
CA MET A 347 6.88 -19.46 -8.78
C MET A 347 6.95 -18.78 -10.14
N SER A 348 5.93 -17.98 -10.46
CA SER A 348 5.82 -17.31 -11.76
C SER A 348 6.50 -15.95 -11.81
N ASN A 349 6.82 -15.34 -10.66
CA ASN A 349 7.25 -13.95 -10.49
C ASN A 349 6.27 -12.91 -11.03
N ASN A 350 5.01 -13.29 -11.26
CA ASN A 350 3.96 -12.38 -11.69
C ASN A 350 3.36 -11.62 -10.49
N THR A 351 3.02 -10.35 -10.71
CA THR A 351 2.19 -9.61 -9.75
C THR A 351 0.78 -10.16 -9.76
N VAL A 352 0.31 -10.66 -8.63
CA VAL A 352 -0.99 -11.34 -8.50
C VAL A 352 -2.04 -10.52 -7.75
N ALA A 353 -1.62 -9.51 -6.98
CA ALA A 353 -2.57 -8.61 -6.31
C ALA A 353 -1.94 -7.27 -5.97
N ALA A 354 -2.78 -6.26 -5.83
CA ALA A 354 -2.48 -5.02 -5.11
C ALA A 354 -3.20 -5.02 -3.77
N GLY A 355 -2.54 -4.49 -2.74
CA GLY A 355 -3.05 -4.45 -1.39
C GLY A 355 -2.95 -3.08 -0.75
N MET A 356 -3.92 -2.78 0.10
CA MET A 356 -4.03 -1.56 0.88
C MET A 356 -4.15 -1.93 2.34
N ILE A 357 -3.14 -1.58 3.15
CA ILE A 357 -3.12 -1.89 4.58
C ILE A 357 -4.21 -1.09 5.28
N ASN A 358 -5.05 -1.78 6.03
CA ASN A 358 -6.10 -1.16 6.83
C ASN A 358 -5.54 -0.76 8.22
N PHE A 359 -4.97 -1.71 8.93
CA PHE A 359 -4.39 -1.49 10.27
C PHE A 359 -3.46 -2.64 10.69
N SER A 360 -2.63 -2.33 11.68
CA SER A 360 -1.75 -3.31 12.34
C SER A 360 -2.55 -4.25 13.24
N LEU A 361 -2.31 -5.55 13.10
CA LEU A 361 -2.79 -6.55 14.06
C LEU A 361 -1.67 -6.73 15.11
N ARG A 362 -1.67 -5.88 16.12
CA ARG A 362 -0.77 -6.07 17.25
C ARG A 362 -1.10 -7.42 17.91
N ARG A 363 -0.10 -8.27 18.12
CA ARG A 363 -0.24 -9.26 19.20
C ARG A 363 -0.58 -8.44 20.43
N ALA A 364 -1.69 -8.76 21.07
CA ALA A 364 -2.01 -8.11 22.33
C ALA A 364 -0.81 -8.28 23.25
N HIS A 365 -0.03 -7.23 23.46
CA HIS A 365 0.95 -7.14 24.53
C HIS A 365 0.21 -6.93 25.89
N ASN A 366 -0.99 -7.47 26.00
CA ASN A 366 -1.65 -7.72 27.28
C ASN A 366 -1.11 -9.01 27.91
N ILE A 367 0.19 -9.25 27.77
CA ILE A 367 0.88 -10.05 28.74
C ILE A 367 1.10 -9.10 29.93
N HIS A 368 0.05 -8.88 30.71
CA HIS A 368 0.27 -8.56 32.10
C HIS A 368 1.05 -9.75 32.65
N TRP A 369 2.26 -9.48 33.09
CA TRP A 369 3.03 -10.44 33.86
C TRP A 369 2.16 -10.79 35.06
N GLN A 370 1.48 -11.93 34.98
CA GLN A 370 0.74 -12.46 36.10
C GLN A 370 1.81 -12.98 37.08
N ALA A 371 2.00 -12.29 38.18
CA ALA A 371 2.86 -12.79 39.21
C ALA A 371 2.29 -14.15 39.66
N ALA A 372 3.05 -15.21 39.37
CA ALA A 372 2.68 -16.53 39.87
C ALA A 372 2.91 -16.56 41.38
N ASP A 373 1.95 -17.05 42.14
CA ASP A 373 2.06 -17.19 43.59
C ASP A 373 3.22 -18.11 43.97
N VAL A 374 3.62 -19.02 43.09
CA VAL A 374 4.83 -19.85 43.18
C VAL A 374 5.84 -19.32 42.20
N ASP A 375 6.75 -18.52 42.66
CA ASP A 375 7.80 -17.89 41.90
C ASP A 375 9.09 -18.77 41.79
N ARG A 376 10.12 -18.22 41.17
CA ARG A 376 11.42 -18.87 41.02
C ARG A 376 12.09 -19.14 42.36
N GLU A 377 11.89 -18.27 43.34
CA GLU A 377 12.50 -18.38 44.68
C GLU A 377 11.77 -19.44 45.50
N ALA A 378 10.48 -19.56 45.39
CA ALA A 378 9.68 -20.63 45.99
C ALA A 378 10.12 -22.01 45.44
N HIS A 379 10.32 -22.14 44.13
CA HIS A 379 10.84 -23.36 43.49
C HIS A 379 12.27 -23.66 43.92
N ALA A 380 13.12 -22.65 44.07
CA ALA A 380 14.49 -22.80 44.50
C ALA A 380 14.58 -23.30 45.95
N SER A 381 13.76 -22.71 46.84
CA SER A 381 13.63 -23.08 48.23
C SER A 381 13.14 -24.53 48.38
N LEU A 382 12.09 -24.92 47.65
CA LEU A 382 11.55 -26.28 47.70
C LEU A 382 12.56 -27.35 47.27
N LYS A 383 13.43 -27.03 46.29
CA LYS A 383 14.41 -27.95 45.73
C LYS A 383 15.80 -27.83 46.33
N ASP A 384 15.99 -26.96 47.31
CA ASP A 384 17.31 -26.64 47.87
C ASP A 384 18.39 -26.46 46.81
N GLN A 385 18.04 -25.72 45.75
CA GLN A 385 18.99 -25.42 44.66
C GLN A 385 18.64 -24.12 43.93
N GLN A 386 19.70 -23.43 43.50
CA GLN A 386 19.52 -22.25 42.67
C GLN A 386 19.32 -22.63 41.20
N PRO A 387 18.21 -22.21 40.55
CA PRO A 387 17.99 -22.50 39.14
C PRO A 387 19.00 -21.73 38.28
N LYS A 388 19.74 -22.46 37.44
CA LYS A 388 20.75 -21.96 36.49
C LYS A 388 20.52 -22.59 35.15
N VAL A 389 20.74 -21.82 34.07
CA VAL A 389 20.79 -22.33 32.71
C VAL A 389 22.25 -22.40 32.28
N LEU A 390 22.71 -23.62 31.92
CA LEU A 390 24.03 -23.85 31.33
C LEU A 390 23.87 -23.96 29.82
N TRP A 391 24.45 -23.03 29.07
CA TRP A 391 24.41 -23.01 27.61
C TRP A 391 25.71 -23.52 27.03
N PHE A 392 25.67 -24.70 26.33
CA PHE A 392 26.81 -25.27 25.64
C PHE A 392 26.78 -24.81 24.17
N THR A 393 27.88 -24.20 23.70
CA THR A 393 28.03 -23.74 22.32
C THR A 393 29.32 -24.28 21.71
N GLY A 394 29.39 -24.42 20.41
CA GLY A 394 30.54 -24.91 19.65
C GLY A 394 30.13 -25.55 18.32
N LEU A 395 31.10 -25.88 17.48
CA LEU A 395 30.89 -26.52 16.18
C LEU A 395 30.22 -27.90 16.29
N SER A 396 29.63 -28.38 15.21
CA SER A 396 29.09 -29.74 15.12
C SER A 396 30.21 -30.74 15.37
N GLY A 397 29.94 -31.78 16.17
CA GLY A 397 30.96 -32.79 16.54
C GLY A 397 31.94 -32.37 17.66
N SER A 398 31.82 -31.17 18.24
CA SER A 398 32.74 -30.70 19.31
C SER A 398 32.50 -31.32 20.71
N GLY A 399 31.58 -32.26 20.82
CA GLY A 399 31.32 -32.98 22.08
C GLY A 399 30.34 -32.29 23.02
N LYS A 400 29.58 -31.27 22.57
CA LYS A 400 28.61 -30.52 23.40
C LYS A 400 27.63 -31.42 24.14
N SER A 401 26.92 -32.28 23.41
CA SER A 401 25.91 -33.19 23.99
C SER A 401 26.56 -34.22 24.94
N THR A 402 27.78 -34.68 24.64
CA THR A 402 28.50 -35.57 25.52
C THR A 402 28.84 -34.91 26.85
N ILE A 403 29.38 -33.68 26.80
CA ILE A 403 29.75 -32.93 28.01
C ILE A 403 28.49 -32.57 28.79
N ALA A 404 27.43 -32.11 28.10
CA ALA A 404 26.17 -31.75 28.76
C ALA A 404 25.55 -32.94 29.50
N ASN A 405 25.54 -34.13 28.89
CA ASN A 405 25.07 -35.37 29.52
C ASN A 405 25.93 -35.81 30.73
N GLU A 406 27.26 -35.68 30.66
CA GLU A 406 28.12 -36.00 31.82
C GLU A 406 27.96 -35.02 32.96
N VAL A 407 27.75 -33.73 32.67
CA VAL A 407 27.38 -32.69 33.69
C VAL A 407 26.06 -33.02 34.33
N GLU A 408 25.05 -33.39 33.54
CA GLU A 408 23.74 -33.78 34.05
C GLU A 408 23.82 -34.99 34.98
N LYS A 409 24.52 -36.07 34.58
CA LYS A 409 24.71 -37.24 35.42
C LYS A 409 25.32 -36.91 36.78
N ARG A 410 26.36 -36.05 36.80
CA ARG A 410 27.00 -35.64 38.06
C ARG A 410 26.06 -34.82 38.94
N LEU A 411 25.33 -33.86 38.39
CA LEU A 411 24.38 -33.07 39.13
C LEU A 411 23.23 -33.92 39.68
N HIS A 412 22.73 -34.87 38.88
CA HIS A 412 21.72 -35.83 39.30
C HIS A 412 22.21 -36.72 40.46
N ALA A 413 23.46 -37.24 40.39
CA ALA A 413 24.08 -38.01 41.45
C ALA A 413 24.26 -37.18 42.76
N MET A 414 24.34 -35.87 42.66
CA MET A 414 24.37 -34.94 43.80
C MET A 414 22.97 -34.58 44.32
N GLY A 415 21.92 -35.23 43.83
CA GLY A 415 20.54 -34.97 44.20
C GLY A 415 19.96 -33.66 43.65
N LYS A 416 20.61 -33.06 42.62
CA LYS A 416 20.13 -31.83 41.99
C LYS A 416 19.13 -32.14 40.87
N HIS A 417 18.07 -31.34 40.81
CA HIS A 417 17.04 -31.45 39.78
C HIS A 417 17.54 -30.82 38.49
N THR A 418 17.65 -31.60 37.44
CA THR A 418 18.22 -31.17 36.13
C THR A 418 17.25 -31.51 34.99
N PHE A 419 17.37 -30.78 33.90
CA PHE A 419 16.66 -31.05 32.67
C PHE A 419 17.57 -30.70 31.48
N LEU A 420 17.89 -31.69 30.64
CA LEU A 420 18.70 -31.51 29.45
C LEU A 420 17.81 -31.21 28.22
N LEU A 421 18.00 -30.03 27.63
CA LEU A 421 17.40 -29.65 26.36
C LEU A 421 18.44 -29.82 25.26
N ASP A 422 18.43 -30.95 24.57
CA ASP A 422 19.26 -31.17 23.39
C ASP A 422 18.47 -30.72 22.13
N GLY A 423 19.12 -29.92 21.27
CA GLY A 423 18.50 -29.32 20.10
C GLY A 423 17.99 -30.35 19.08
N ASP A 424 18.62 -31.54 19.03
CA ASP A 424 18.18 -32.58 18.11
C ASP A 424 16.97 -33.34 18.68
N ASN A 425 16.88 -33.50 20.00
CA ASN A 425 15.74 -34.12 20.67
C ASN A 425 14.50 -33.20 20.73
N VAL A 426 14.67 -31.89 20.68
CA VAL A 426 13.55 -30.91 20.72
C VAL A 426 12.92 -30.70 19.34
N ARG A 427 13.59 -31.10 18.25
CA ARG A 427 13.10 -30.98 16.88
C ARG A 427 12.31 -32.20 16.39
N HIS A 428 12.27 -33.28 17.13
CA HIS A 428 11.44 -34.45 16.92
C HIS A 428 10.22 -34.38 17.83
#